data_840d8bf40cd200611b2a4498081bca59
#
_entry.id   840d8bf40cd200611b2a4498081bca59
#
_cell.length_a   1.000
_cell.length_b   1.000
_cell.length_c   1.000
_cell.angle_alpha   90.00
_cell.angle_beta   90.00
_cell.angle_gamma   90.00
#
_symmetry.space_group_name_H-M   'P 1'
#
loop_
_entity.id
_entity.type
_entity.pdbx_description
1 polymer ?
#
loop_
_entity_poly.entity_id
_entity_poly.type
_entity_poly.pdbx_seq_one_letter_code
_entity_poly.pdbx_strand_id
1 'polypeptide(L)'
;MHDPFETLGLEPAFDLDLAEGERRHRELSKTLHPDRYLGRPAAERRDALGKAIEVNQAWRALKDPIARGEALLARVGVVIEEGGEPKPDPELLMEMMEKREELAAVGRRRDEAALAGLVAEVKARESKLISALGAQFHAVLAKENGSARALAEPILRGLGELRYYRRFLDEAAAIQDEVL
;
A
#
# COMPACT_ATOMS: atom_id res chain seq x y z
N MET A 1 -13.35 5.36 10.37
CA MET A 1 -11.97 5.69 9.91
C MET A 1 -12.12 6.87 8.97
N HIS A 2 -11.34 7.94 9.13
CA HIS A 2 -11.40 9.09 8.21
C HIS A 2 -10.81 8.68 6.86
N ASP A 3 -11.38 9.23 5.78
CA ASP A 3 -10.89 8.99 4.43
C ASP A 3 -9.50 9.61 4.25
N PRO A 4 -8.47 8.82 3.90
CA PRO A 4 -7.11 9.32 3.79
C PRO A 4 -6.92 10.34 2.65
N PHE A 5 -7.69 10.23 1.57
CA PHE A 5 -7.65 11.20 0.47
C PHE A 5 -8.20 12.55 0.91
N GLU A 6 -9.34 12.56 1.59
CA GLU A 6 -9.92 13.79 2.14
C GLU A 6 -9.03 14.42 3.20
N THR A 7 -8.40 13.60 4.06
CA THR A 7 -7.49 14.07 5.11
C THR A 7 -6.30 14.83 4.54
N LEU A 8 -5.75 14.39 3.39
CA LEU A 8 -4.63 15.05 2.72
C LEU A 8 -5.05 16.05 1.64
N GLY A 9 -6.36 16.16 1.32
CA GLY A 9 -6.87 17.00 0.25
C GLY A 9 -6.38 16.57 -1.13
N LEU A 10 -6.33 15.26 -1.37
CA LEU A 10 -5.91 14.65 -2.63
C LEU A 10 -7.09 14.06 -3.37
N GLU A 11 -7.06 14.10 -4.69
CA GLU A 11 -8.05 13.41 -5.52
C GLU A 11 -7.88 11.89 -5.40
N PRO A 12 -9.00 11.14 -5.24
CA PRO A 12 -8.96 9.69 -5.12
C PRO A 12 -8.49 9.03 -6.42
N ALA A 13 -7.26 8.49 -6.41
CA ALA A 13 -6.67 7.77 -7.52
C ALA A 13 -5.74 6.66 -7.02
N PHE A 14 -5.68 5.55 -7.74
CA PHE A 14 -4.73 4.48 -7.42
C PHE A 14 -3.31 4.82 -7.88
N ASP A 15 -3.17 5.45 -9.03
CA ASP A 15 -1.93 6.00 -9.61
C ASP A 15 -1.61 7.41 -9.10
N LEU A 16 -1.72 7.56 -7.77
CA LEU A 16 -1.49 8.81 -7.06
C LEU A 16 -0.07 9.36 -7.32
N ASP A 17 0.02 10.67 -7.60
CA ASP A 17 1.31 11.38 -7.56
C ASP A 17 1.85 11.41 -6.12
N LEU A 18 2.79 10.51 -5.84
CA LEU A 18 3.40 10.40 -4.51
C LEU A 18 4.21 11.64 -4.11
N ALA A 19 4.76 12.39 -5.09
CA ALA A 19 5.49 13.62 -4.79
C ALA A 19 4.54 14.72 -4.31
N GLU A 20 3.39 14.85 -4.93
CA GLU A 20 2.33 15.75 -4.48
C GLU A 20 1.78 15.32 -3.10
N GLY A 21 1.54 14.02 -2.90
CA GLY A 21 1.10 13.47 -1.62
C GLY A 21 2.08 13.77 -0.49
N GLU A 22 3.37 13.59 -0.72
CA GLU A 22 4.42 13.92 0.25
C GLU A 22 4.49 15.43 0.54
N ARG A 23 4.33 16.25 -0.48
CA ARG A 23 4.28 17.70 -0.31
C ARG A 23 3.12 18.11 0.60
N ARG A 24 1.92 17.61 0.36
CA ARG A 24 0.72 17.86 1.19
C ARG A 24 0.91 17.40 2.62
N HIS A 25 1.41 16.17 2.80
CA HIS A 25 1.72 15.64 4.13
C HIS A 25 2.70 16.54 4.89
N ARG A 26 3.79 17.01 4.25
CA ARG A 26 4.78 17.90 4.89
C ARG A 26 4.17 19.25 5.29
N GLU A 27 3.33 19.84 4.44
CA GLU A 27 2.64 21.11 4.72
C GLU A 27 1.71 21.01 5.93
N LEU A 28 0.87 19.96 5.95
CA LEU A 28 -0.03 19.68 7.08
C LEU A 28 0.74 19.38 8.37
N SER A 29 1.80 18.56 8.30
CA SER A 29 2.65 18.24 9.45
C SER A 29 3.32 19.49 10.04
N LYS A 30 3.79 20.42 9.21
CA LYS A 30 4.35 21.71 9.67
C LYS A 30 3.29 22.56 10.36
N THR A 31 2.06 22.57 9.84
CA THR A 31 0.95 23.36 10.41
C THR A 31 0.50 22.81 11.76
N LEU A 32 0.50 21.49 11.91
CA LEU A 32 0.04 20.76 13.10
C LEU A 32 1.18 20.46 14.09
N HIS A 33 2.40 20.99 13.86
CA HIS A 33 3.54 20.70 14.71
C HIS A 33 3.31 21.15 16.16
N PRO A 34 3.60 20.31 17.16
CA PRO A 34 3.32 20.62 18.58
C PRO A 34 3.89 21.96 19.05
N ASP A 35 5.08 22.35 18.54
CA ASP A 35 5.72 23.63 18.93
C ASP A 35 4.89 24.86 18.58
N ARG A 36 4.04 24.78 17.54
CA ARG A 36 3.15 25.88 17.16
C ARG A 36 1.98 26.08 18.14
N TYR A 37 1.75 25.10 18.97
CA TYR A 37 0.67 25.08 19.96
C TYR A 37 1.18 25.24 21.40
N LEU A 38 2.48 25.52 21.57
CA LEU A 38 3.04 25.88 22.87
C LEU A 38 2.33 27.13 23.40
N GLY A 39 1.83 27.06 24.63
CA GLY A 39 1.05 28.17 25.24
C GLY A 39 -0.43 28.24 24.84
N ARG A 40 -0.91 27.40 23.93
CA ARG A 40 -2.34 27.32 23.62
C ARG A 40 -3.10 26.50 24.67
N PRO A 41 -4.44 26.69 24.76
CA PRO A 41 -5.28 25.88 25.64
C PRO A 41 -5.09 24.37 25.43
N ALA A 42 -5.25 23.59 26.48
CA ALA A 42 -5.05 22.13 26.43
C ALA A 42 -5.96 21.43 25.41
N ALA A 43 -7.16 21.96 25.18
CA ALA A 43 -8.07 21.45 24.16
C ALA A 43 -7.51 21.62 22.73
N GLU A 44 -7.03 22.83 22.38
CA GLU A 44 -6.42 23.08 21.08
C GLU A 44 -5.18 22.24 20.82
N ARG A 45 -4.36 22.01 21.87
CA ARG A 45 -3.20 21.14 21.76
C ARG A 45 -3.57 19.68 21.48
N ARG A 46 -4.63 19.18 22.13
CA ARG A 46 -5.14 17.81 21.89
C ARG A 46 -5.70 17.67 20.49
N ASP A 47 -6.46 18.65 20.03
CA ASP A 47 -7.04 18.64 18.68
C ASP A 47 -5.97 18.67 17.61
N ALA A 48 -4.94 19.50 17.77
CA ALA A 48 -3.82 19.55 16.85
C ALA A 48 -3.04 18.23 16.81
N LEU A 49 -2.82 17.61 17.98
CA LEU A 49 -2.17 16.30 18.05
C LEU A 49 -3.01 15.21 17.38
N GLY A 50 -4.32 15.18 17.61
CA GLY A 50 -5.24 14.25 16.95
C GLY A 50 -5.16 14.36 15.43
N LYS A 51 -5.27 15.57 14.90
CA LYS A 51 -5.14 15.86 13.48
C LYS A 51 -3.75 15.48 12.91
N ALA A 52 -2.68 15.71 13.67
CA ALA A 52 -1.35 15.31 13.24
C ALA A 52 -1.22 13.78 13.12
N ILE A 53 -1.83 13.03 14.04
CA ILE A 53 -1.87 11.57 13.97
C ILE A 53 -2.67 11.12 12.74
N GLU A 54 -3.84 11.70 12.48
CA GLU A 54 -4.68 11.41 11.31
C GLU A 54 -3.94 11.67 10.00
N VAL A 55 -3.26 12.81 9.87
CA VAL A 55 -2.44 13.16 8.70
C VAL A 55 -1.32 12.14 8.47
N ASN A 56 -0.63 11.71 9.54
CA ASN A 56 0.42 10.70 9.42
C ASN A 56 -0.13 9.33 9.01
N GLN A 57 -1.28 8.93 9.57
CA GLN A 57 -1.95 7.67 9.21
C GLN A 57 -2.44 7.71 7.75
N ALA A 58 -3.03 8.80 7.33
CA ALA A 58 -3.49 9.00 5.95
C ALA A 58 -2.33 8.89 4.96
N TRP A 59 -1.20 9.53 5.24
CA TRP A 59 -0.02 9.44 4.38
C TRP A 59 0.54 8.01 4.32
N ARG A 60 0.63 7.31 5.45
CA ARG A 60 1.06 5.90 5.47
C ARG A 60 0.16 5.02 4.62
N ALA A 61 -1.16 5.22 4.69
CA ALA A 61 -2.11 4.47 3.88
C ALA A 61 -1.98 4.80 2.40
N LEU A 62 -1.86 6.09 2.03
CA LEU A 62 -1.84 6.47 0.62
C LEU A 62 -0.53 6.15 -0.09
N LYS A 63 0.61 6.19 0.59
CA LYS A 63 1.87 5.81 -0.04
C LYS A 63 2.00 4.30 -0.28
N ASP A 64 1.25 3.48 0.45
CA ASP A 64 1.20 2.04 0.32
C ASP A 64 0.16 1.64 -0.75
N PRO A 65 0.52 0.96 -1.85
CA PRO A 65 -0.43 0.63 -2.91
C PRO A 65 -1.55 -0.30 -2.45
N ILE A 66 -1.30 -1.19 -1.49
CA ILE A 66 -2.32 -2.10 -0.96
C ILE A 66 -3.33 -1.31 -0.13
N ALA A 67 -2.87 -0.57 0.88
CA ALA A 67 -3.74 0.22 1.74
C ALA A 67 -4.47 1.33 0.97
N ARG A 68 -3.82 1.94 -0.04
CA ARG A 68 -4.46 2.89 -0.96
C ARG A 68 -5.58 2.24 -1.75
N GLY A 69 -5.36 1.03 -2.29
CA GLY A 69 -6.39 0.26 -2.99
C GLY A 69 -7.57 -0.08 -2.09
N GLU A 70 -7.32 -0.50 -0.86
CA GLU A 70 -8.37 -0.78 0.15
C GLU A 70 -9.18 0.48 0.48
N ALA A 71 -8.51 1.63 0.63
CA ALA A 71 -9.19 2.91 0.86
C ALA A 71 -10.10 3.30 -0.33
N LEU A 72 -9.66 3.08 -1.57
CA LEU A 72 -10.47 3.32 -2.77
C LEU A 72 -11.68 2.38 -2.86
N LEU A 73 -11.49 1.10 -2.53
CA LEU A 73 -12.60 0.13 -2.49
C LEU A 73 -13.63 0.51 -1.43
N ALA A 74 -13.19 0.95 -0.25
CA ALA A 74 -14.08 1.42 0.81
C ALA A 74 -14.93 2.63 0.37
N ARG A 75 -14.37 3.55 -0.41
CA ARG A 75 -15.10 4.71 -0.97
C ARG A 75 -16.24 4.29 -1.91
N VAL A 76 -16.07 3.19 -2.64
CA VAL A 76 -17.12 2.66 -3.52
C VAL A 76 -18.02 1.61 -2.85
N GLY A 77 -17.96 1.54 -1.51
CA GLY A 77 -18.83 0.68 -0.70
C GLY A 77 -18.39 -0.79 -0.66
N VAL A 78 -17.17 -1.11 -1.06
CA VAL A 78 -16.59 -2.44 -0.96
C VAL A 78 -15.72 -2.50 0.28
N VAL A 79 -16.25 -3.09 1.35
CA VAL A 79 -15.51 -3.31 2.60
C VAL A 79 -15.01 -4.76 2.61
N ILE A 80 -13.73 -4.93 2.88
CA ILE A 80 -13.10 -6.24 3.06
C ILE A 80 -13.29 -6.62 4.53
N GLU A 81 -14.15 -7.60 4.80
CA GLU A 81 -14.27 -8.18 6.14
C GLU A 81 -13.03 -9.04 6.44
N GLU A 82 -12.68 -9.17 7.71
CA GLU A 82 -11.59 -10.03 8.13
C GLU A 82 -11.85 -11.47 7.69
N GLY A 83 -10.94 -12.03 6.89
CA GLY A 83 -11.11 -13.36 6.27
C GLY A 83 -11.97 -13.38 4.99
N GLY A 84 -12.53 -12.25 4.55
CA GLY A 84 -13.32 -12.11 3.32
C GLY A 84 -12.50 -11.87 2.06
N GLU A 85 -11.17 -11.93 2.15
CA GLU A 85 -10.30 -11.79 0.99
C GLU A 85 -10.43 -12.97 0.03
N PRO A 86 -10.41 -12.73 -1.30
CA PRO A 86 -10.38 -13.81 -2.26
C PRO A 86 -9.19 -14.74 -1.98
N LYS A 87 -9.41 -16.04 -2.06
CA LYS A 87 -8.31 -17.01 -1.94
C LYS A 87 -7.28 -16.72 -3.04
N PRO A 88 -5.98 -16.80 -2.72
CA PRO A 88 -4.93 -16.65 -3.72
C PRO A 88 -5.07 -17.74 -4.80
N ASP A 89 -4.61 -17.40 -6.00
CA ASP A 89 -4.50 -18.39 -7.07
C ASP A 89 -3.55 -19.51 -6.62
N PRO A 90 -3.96 -20.79 -6.71
CA PRO A 90 -3.10 -21.91 -6.33
C PRO A 90 -1.76 -21.94 -7.09
N GLU A 91 -1.74 -21.54 -8.37
CA GLU A 91 -0.50 -21.48 -9.17
C GLU A 91 0.43 -20.41 -8.63
N LEU A 92 -0.08 -19.20 -8.34
CA LEU A 92 0.69 -18.15 -7.69
C LEU A 92 1.26 -18.61 -6.35
N LEU A 93 0.44 -19.30 -5.54
CA LEU A 93 0.88 -19.78 -4.22
C LEU A 93 2.04 -20.75 -4.35
N MET A 94 1.95 -21.73 -5.24
CA MET A 94 3.02 -22.70 -5.52
C MET A 94 4.28 -21.99 -6.01
N GLU A 95 4.15 -21.10 -6.99
CA GLU A 95 5.27 -20.35 -7.53
C GLU A 95 5.99 -19.51 -6.45
N MET A 96 5.23 -18.84 -5.60
CA MET A 96 5.82 -18.04 -4.52
C MET A 96 6.49 -18.90 -3.44
N MET A 97 6.00 -20.12 -3.21
CA MET A 97 6.67 -21.09 -2.34
C MET A 97 8.02 -21.53 -2.93
N GLU A 98 8.04 -21.90 -4.21
CA GLU A 98 9.28 -22.27 -4.91
C GLU A 98 10.31 -21.12 -4.90
N LYS A 99 9.87 -19.89 -5.17
CA LYS A 99 10.74 -18.72 -5.12
C LYS A 99 11.30 -18.45 -3.71
N ARG A 100 10.53 -18.70 -2.67
CA ARG A 100 11.04 -18.56 -1.28
C ARG A 100 12.03 -19.65 -0.93
N GLU A 101 11.87 -20.88 -1.42
CA GLU A 101 12.88 -21.94 -1.26
C GLU A 101 14.19 -21.59 -1.99
N GLU A 102 14.07 -21.05 -3.22
CA GLU A 102 15.23 -20.57 -3.99
C GLU A 102 15.91 -19.40 -3.26
N LEU A 103 15.15 -18.42 -2.76
CA LEU A 103 15.65 -17.30 -1.99
C LEU A 103 16.45 -17.75 -0.76
N ALA A 104 15.91 -18.71 0.00
CA ALA A 104 16.59 -19.28 1.15
C ALA A 104 17.90 -20.02 0.74
N ALA A 105 17.91 -20.71 -0.40
CA ALA A 105 19.10 -21.39 -0.91
C ALA A 105 20.17 -20.39 -1.36
N VAL A 106 19.77 -19.30 -2.01
CA VAL A 106 20.65 -18.21 -2.44
C VAL A 106 21.27 -17.51 -1.22
N GLY A 107 20.47 -17.21 -0.20
CA GLY A 107 20.93 -16.61 1.06
C GLY A 107 22.01 -17.47 1.75
N ARG A 108 21.78 -18.79 1.87
CA ARG A 108 22.78 -19.73 2.45
C ARG A 108 24.11 -19.75 1.69
N ARG A 109 24.07 -19.57 0.37
CA ARG A 109 25.29 -19.54 -0.49
C ARG A 109 25.93 -18.15 -0.51
N ARG A 110 25.29 -17.12 0.04
CA ARG A 110 25.70 -15.72 -0.04
C ARG A 110 25.91 -15.26 -1.49
N ASP A 111 25.01 -15.68 -2.38
CA ASP A 111 25.07 -15.35 -3.81
C ASP A 111 24.31 -14.06 -4.07
N GLU A 112 25.00 -12.92 -3.94
CA GLU A 112 24.42 -11.59 -4.12
C GLU A 112 23.84 -11.37 -5.52
N ALA A 113 24.49 -11.94 -6.57
CA ALA A 113 24.03 -11.77 -7.94
C ALA A 113 22.71 -12.52 -8.18
N ALA A 114 22.59 -13.76 -7.69
CA ALA A 114 21.35 -14.52 -7.75
C ALA A 114 20.23 -13.85 -6.91
N LEU A 115 20.56 -13.34 -5.71
CA LEU A 115 19.63 -12.60 -4.88
C LEU A 115 19.07 -11.37 -5.61
N ALA A 116 19.96 -10.55 -6.19
CA ALA A 116 19.55 -9.37 -6.96
C ALA A 116 18.68 -9.76 -8.17
N GLY A 117 18.95 -10.88 -8.82
CA GLY A 117 18.14 -11.40 -9.92
C GLY A 117 16.70 -11.74 -9.48
N LEU A 118 16.54 -12.48 -8.38
CA LEU A 118 15.24 -12.84 -7.82
C LEU A 118 14.44 -11.59 -7.40
N VAL A 119 15.10 -10.66 -6.73
CA VAL A 119 14.48 -9.38 -6.33
C VAL A 119 14.02 -8.59 -7.55
N ALA A 120 14.85 -8.49 -8.59
CA ALA A 120 14.51 -7.77 -9.81
C ALA A 120 13.30 -8.39 -10.53
N GLU A 121 13.22 -9.71 -10.59
CA GLU A 121 12.09 -10.42 -11.20
C GLU A 121 10.78 -10.12 -10.46
N VAL A 122 10.76 -10.26 -9.12
CA VAL A 122 9.55 -10.03 -8.33
C VAL A 122 9.14 -8.55 -8.37
N LYS A 123 10.08 -7.60 -8.32
CA LYS A 123 9.82 -6.17 -8.49
C LYS A 123 9.22 -5.83 -9.86
N ALA A 124 9.67 -6.49 -10.92
CA ALA A 124 9.09 -6.30 -12.26
C ALA A 124 7.63 -6.77 -12.31
N ARG A 125 7.31 -7.90 -11.70
CA ARG A 125 5.95 -8.41 -11.58
C ARG A 125 5.06 -7.49 -10.74
N GLU A 126 5.56 -7.05 -9.59
CA GLU A 126 4.88 -6.08 -8.72
C GLU A 126 4.52 -4.80 -9.50
N SER A 127 5.49 -4.21 -10.22
CA SER A 127 5.29 -3.01 -11.01
C SER A 127 4.23 -3.20 -12.12
N LYS A 128 4.27 -4.34 -12.81
CA LYS A 128 3.28 -4.68 -13.85
C LYS A 128 1.87 -4.82 -13.24
N LEU A 129 1.75 -5.46 -12.09
CA LEU A 129 0.49 -5.64 -11.40
C LEU A 129 -0.07 -4.30 -10.89
N ILE A 130 0.77 -3.44 -10.31
CA ILE A 130 0.39 -2.08 -9.89
C ILE A 130 -0.18 -1.29 -11.07
N SER A 131 0.47 -1.34 -12.23
CA SER A 131 -0.03 -0.67 -13.43
C SER A 131 -1.38 -1.23 -13.90
N ALA A 132 -1.57 -2.54 -13.86
CA ALA A 132 -2.83 -3.19 -14.19
C ALA A 132 -3.96 -2.80 -13.21
N LEU A 133 -3.66 -2.75 -11.92
CA LEU A 133 -4.59 -2.30 -10.89
C LEU A 133 -4.99 -0.83 -11.10
N GLY A 134 -4.08 0.04 -11.51
CA GLY A 134 -4.40 1.43 -11.86
C GLY A 134 -5.51 1.52 -12.89
N ALA A 135 -5.40 0.79 -13.99
CA ALA A 135 -6.43 0.75 -15.04
C ALA A 135 -7.78 0.19 -14.51
N GLN A 136 -7.76 -0.83 -13.66
CA GLN A 136 -8.97 -1.39 -13.05
C GLN A 136 -9.64 -0.40 -12.09
N PHE A 137 -8.87 0.32 -11.27
CA PHE A 137 -9.40 1.34 -10.37
C PHE A 137 -10.00 2.51 -11.13
N HIS A 138 -9.40 2.96 -12.22
CA HIS A 138 -10.01 3.96 -13.10
C HIS A 138 -11.40 3.53 -13.58
N ALA A 139 -11.54 2.27 -14.00
CA ALA A 139 -12.81 1.74 -14.46
C ALA A 139 -13.86 1.66 -13.33
N VAL A 140 -13.46 1.35 -12.10
CA VAL A 140 -14.36 1.27 -10.93
C VAL A 140 -14.79 2.66 -10.48
N LEU A 141 -13.84 3.60 -10.36
CA LEU A 141 -14.10 4.97 -9.89
C LEU A 141 -14.95 5.80 -10.86
N ALA A 142 -14.89 5.48 -12.16
CA ALA A 142 -15.70 6.13 -13.19
C ALA A 142 -17.18 5.68 -13.20
N LYS A 143 -17.54 4.64 -12.45
CA LYS A 143 -18.92 4.11 -12.42
C LYS A 143 -19.71 4.65 -11.25
N GLU A 144 -20.92 5.09 -11.53
CA GLU A 144 -21.90 5.43 -10.50
C GLU A 144 -22.31 4.20 -9.67
N ASN A 145 -22.66 4.44 -8.41
CA ASN A 145 -22.96 3.47 -7.35
C ASN A 145 -23.80 2.26 -7.83
N GLY A 146 -23.33 1.06 -7.48
CA GLY A 146 -24.03 -0.22 -7.66
C GLY A 146 -23.29 -1.25 -8.54
N SER A 147 -22.52 -0.83 -9.55
CA SER A 147 -21.74 -1.72 -10.42
C SER A 147 -20.30 -1.96 -9.94
N ALA A 148 -19.84 -1.20 -8.96
CA ALA A 148 -18.46 -1.25 -8.44
C ALA A 148 -18.13 -2.62 -7.83
N ARG A 149 -19.09 -3.26 -7.14
CA ARG A 149 -18.89 -4.56 -6.48
C ARG A 149 -18.56 -5.69 -7.44
N ALA A 150 -19.15 -5.70 -8.63
CA ALA A 150 -18.85 -6.72 -9.66
C ALA A 150 -17.42 -6.58 -10.22
N LEU A 151 -16.87 -5.37 -10.22
CA LEU A 151 -15.52 -5.08 -10.68
C LEU A 151 -14.47 -5.16 -9.57
N ALA A 152 -14.88 -5.31 -8.31
CA ALA A 152 -13.98 -5.32 -7.17
C ALA A 152 -13.22 -6.65 -7.03
N GLU A 153 -13.78 -7.78 -7.44
CA GLU A 153 -13.16 -9.09 -7.26
C GLU A 153 -11.78 -9.22 -7.92
N PRO A 154 -11.58 -8.82 -9.20
CA PRO A 154 -10.24 -8.81 -9.80
C PRO A 154 -9.25 -7.90 -9.06
N ILE A 155 -9.72 -6.74 -8.59
CA ILE A 155 -8.90 -5.81 -7.80
C ILE A 155 -8.48 -6.44 -6.48
N LEU A 156 -9.41 -7.06 -5.76
CA LEU A 156 -9.14 -7.74 -4.49
C LEU A 156 -8.11 -8.86 -4.66
N ARG A 157 -8.22 -9.66 -5.74
CA ARG A 157 -7.23 -10.68 -6.08
C ARG A 157 -5.85 -10.06 -6.32
N GLY A 158 -5.78 -8.99 -7.10
CA GLY A 158 -4.52 -8.29 -7.38
C GLY A 158 -3.90 -7.67 -6.12
N LEU A 159 -4.70 -7.08 -5.22
CA LEU A 159 -4.20 -6.61 -3.92
C LEU A 159 -3.70 -7.77 -3.05
N GLY A 160 -4.34 -8.93 -3.11
CA GLY A 160 -3.87 -10.16 -2.47
C GLY A 160 -2.53 -10.61 -3.02
N GLU A 161 -2.35 -10.63 -4.36
CA GLU A 161 -1.10 -10.96 -5.03
C GLU A 161 0.03 -10.00 -4.64
N LEU A 162 -0.22 -8.68 -4.56
CA LEU A 162 0.75 -7.70 -4.09
C LEU A 162 1.27 -8.02 -2.67
N ARG A 163 0.44 -8.57 -1.79
CA ARG A 163 0.87 -8.97 -0.44
C ARG A 163 1.89 -10.11 -0.47
N TYR A 164 1.77 -11.07 -1.42
CA TYR A 164 2.75 -12.13 -1.60
C TYR A 164 4.08 -11.59 -2.10
N TYR A 165 4.06 -10.70 -3.11
CA TYR A 165 5.28 -10.05 -3.61
C TYR A 165 5.98 -9.24 -2.53
N ARG A 166 5.22 -8.47 -1.74
CA ARG A 166 5.78 -7.71 -0.62
C ARG A 166 6.46 -8.60 0.40
N ARG A 167 5.80 -9.68 0.86
CA ARG A 167 6.39 -10.62 1.82
C ARG A 167 7.70 -11.22 1.31
N PHE A 168 7.74 -11.56 0.02
CA PHE A 168 8.97 -12.05 -0.59
C PHE A 168 10.07 -10.98 -0.58
N LEU A 169 9.76 -9.75 -0.97
CA LEU A 169 10.72 -8.65 -1.00
C LEU A 169 11.22 -8.27 0.38
N ASP A 170 10.37 -8.31 1.40
CA ASP A 170 10.75 -8.08 2.81
C ASP A 170 11.71 -9.17 3.32
N GLU A 171 11.43 -10.44 2.98
CA GLU A 171 12.31 -11.58 3.31
C GLU A 171 13.65 -11.49 2.57
N ALA A 172 13.63 -11.08 1.29
CA ALA A 172 14.85 -10.87 0.52
C ALA A 172 15.69 -9.71 1.08
N ALA A 173 15.07 -8.63 1.53
CA ALA A 173 15.77 -7.53 2.18
C ALA A 173 16.43 -7.96 3.50
N ALA A 174 15.72 -8.76 4.33
CA ALA A 174 16.30 -9.29 5.56
C ALA A 174 17.52 -10.18 5.29
N ILE A 175 17.45 -11.04 4.26
CA ILE A 175 18.60 -11.86 3.85
C ILE A 175 19.77 -11.01 3.34
N GLN A 176 19.48 -9.95 2.59
CA GLN A 176 20.49 -9.02 2.10
C GLN A 176 21.25 -8.33 3.24
N ASP A 177 20.52 -7.89 4.28
CA ASP A 177 21.12 -7.25 5.47
C ASP A 177 21.99 -8.22 6.30
N GLU A 178 21.73 -9.55 6.24
CA GLU A 178 22.54 -10.56 6.92
C GLU A 178 23.79 -10.99 6.12
N VAL A 179 23.78 -10.77 4.80
CA VAL A 179 24.86 -11.18 3.89
C VAL A 179 25.94 -10.11 3.74
N LEU A 180 25.55 -8.83 3.91
CA LEU A 180 26.44 -7.66 3.90
C LEU A 180 27.11 -7.43 5.26
#